data_945f7e1c101e093aed70f3085a14a0e1
#
_entry.id   945f7e1c101e093aed70f3085a14a0e1
#
_cell.length_a   1.000
_cell.length_b   1.000
_cell.length_c   1.000
_cell.angle_alpha   90.00
_cell.angle_beta   90.00
_cell.angle_gamma   90.00
#
_symmetry.space_group_name_H-M   'P 1'
#
loop_
_entity.id
_entity.type
_entity.pdbx_description
1 polymer ?
#
loop_
_entity_poly.entity_id
_entity_poly.type
_entity_poly.pdbx_seq_one_letter_code
_entity_poly.pdbx_strand_id
1 'polypeptide(L)'
;VLWWVVSFIVLFTFGGVTGIVLSACVLDNILHDTWFVVAHFHYVMSLGSYISIIVMFIWWWPLITGLSLNKCLLQCQCIISNVGFNLCFFPMHYFGLCGLPRRVCIYEYSYNWINVVCTVGSFISAFSGCFFVFILWESIVSKNEVLGSYNSSGLVDCLMSPVACHNDYFCYTYSVDYTYGVYYMRWVDDCTYAFVGWL
;
A
#
# COMPACT_ATOMS: atom_id res chain seq x y z
N VAL A 1 -0.34 -7.29 -4.50
CA VAL A 1 -1.46 -6.87 -3.64
C VAL A 1 -1.56 -7.76 -2.40
N LEU A 2 -1.63 -9.09 -2.53
CA LEU A 2 -1.86 -10.00 -1.40
C LEU A 2 -0.88 -9.79 -0.22
N TRP A 3 0.42 -9.64 -0.49
CA TRP A 3 1.42 -9.38 0.55
C TRP A 3 1.12 -8.13 1.38
N TRP A 4 0.68 -7.06 0.73
CA TRP A 4 0.29 -5.83 1.38
C TRP A 4 -1.00 -5.95 2.18
N VAL A 5 -2.00 -6.70 1.66
CA VAL A 5 -3.24 -6.95 2.39
C VAL A 5 -2.98 -7.77 3.66
N VAL A 6 -2.15 -8.82 3.57
CA VAL A 6 -1.74 -9.60 4.73
C VAL A 6 -0.98 -8.73 5.74
N SER A 7 -0.05 -7.89 5.28
CA SER A 7 0.66 -6.94 6.14
C SER A 7 -0.31 -5.99 6.86
N PHE A 8 -1.29 -5.45 6.13
CA PHE A 8 -2.33 -4.61 6.73
C PHE A 8 -3.08 -5.33 7.85
N ILE A 9 -3.58 -6.53 7.58
CA ILE A 9 -4.35 -7.31 8.57
C ILE A 9 -3.51 -7.56 9.82
N VAL A 10 -2.27 -8.00 9.66
CA VAL A 10 -1.37 -8.33 10.78
C VAL A 10 -1.05 -7.09 11.61
N LEU A 11 -0.60 -6.02 10.99
CA LEU A 11 -0.17 -4.81 11.69
C LEU A 11 -1.34 -4.06 12.32
N PHE A 12 -2.47 -3.98 11.62
CA PHE A 12 -3.68 -3.35 12.15
C PHE A 12 -4.26 -4.15 13.32
N THR A 13 -4.25 -5.49 13.25
CA THR A 13 -4.70 -6.34 14.36
C THR A 13 -3.79 -6.17 15.57
N PHE A 14 -2.47 -6.15 15.38
CA PHE A 14 -1.52 -5.89 16.47
C PHE A 14 -1.78 -4.52 17.12
N GLY A 15 -1.93 -3.46 16.32
CA GLY A 15 -2.30 -2.14 16.81
C GLY A 15 -3.66 -2.13 17.52
N GLY A 16 -4.64 -2.87 17.03
CA GLY A 16 -5.95 -3.02 17.67
C GLY A 16 -5.87 -3.68 19.05
N VAL A 17 -5.08 -4.74 19.19
CA VAL A 17 -4.84 -5.42 20.48
C VAL A 17 -4.22 -4.48 21.50
N THR A 18 -3.24 -3.66 21.11
CA THR A 18 -2.67 -2.65 21.99
C THR A 18 -3.68 -1.58 22.40
N GLY A 19 -4.66 -1.28 21.53
CA GLY A 19 -5.79 -0.41 21.86
C GLY A 19 -6.72 -0.99 22.93
N ILE A 20 -6.95 -2.31 22.93
CA ILE A 20 -7.70 -3.00 23.98
C ILE A 20 -6.97 -2.85 25.34
N VAL A 21 -5.65 -2.97 25.34
CA VAL A 21 -4.84 -2.74 26.55
C VAL A 21 -5.04 -1.31 27.09
N LEU A 22 -5.02 -0.31 26.20
CA LEU A 22 -5.25 1.09 26.56
C LEU A 22 -6.70 1.38 26.99
N SER A 23 -7.67 0.57 26.59
CA SER A 23 -9.06 0.74 27.00
C SER A 23 -9.31 0.38 28.46
N ALA A 24 -8.41 -0.37 29.10
CA ALA A 24 -8.49 -0.72 30.50
C ALA A 24 -8.05 0.48 31.38
N CYS A 25 -8.98 1.10 32.07
CA CYS A 25 -8.77 2.34 32.87
C CYS A 25 -7.55 2.26 33.80
N VAL A 26 -7.37 1.15 34.48
CA VAL A 26 -6.24 0.95 35.40
C VAL A 26 -4.89 0.96 34.70
N LEU A 27 -4.83 0.31 33.53
CA LEU A 27 -3.61 0.29 32.69
C LEU A 27 -3.39 1.63 32.01
N ASP A 28 -4.45 2.27 31.54
CA ASP A 28 -4.34 3.57 30.88
C ASP A 28 -3.83 4.67 31.82
N ASN A 29 -4.17 4.62 33.08
CA ASN A 29 -3.61 5.56 34.10
C ASN A 29 -2.08 5.53 34.17
N ILE A 30 -1.47 4.37 33.89
CA ILE A 30 -0.01 4.19 33.85
C ILE A 30 0.57 4.46 32.48
N LEU A 31 -0.13 4.05 31.44
CA LEU A 31 0.34 4.12 30.04
C LEU A 31 -0.02 5.43 29.34
N HIS A 32 -0.96 6.20 29.92
CA HIS A 32 -1.37 7.49 29.37
C HIS A 32 -0.17 8.44 29.24
N ASP A 33 -0.12 9.17 28.15
CA ASP A 33 0.98 10.10 27.83
C ASP A 33 2.38 9.45 27.77
N THR A 34 2.46 8.14 27.54
CA THR A 34 3.72 7.43 27.29
C THR A 34 3.91 7.11 25.80
N TRP A 35 5.10 6.63 25.45
CA TRP A 35 5.43 6.14 24.11
C TRP A 35 4.61 4.91 23.69
N PHE A 36 3.95 4.21 24.61
CA PHE A 36 3.04 3.12 24.29
C PHE A 36 1.84 3.60 23.46
N VAL A 37 1.26 4.75 23.84
CA VAL A 37 0.17 5.37 23.08
C VAL A 37 0.64 5.79 21.70
N VAL A 38 1.85 6.32 21.59
CA VAL A 38 2.46 6.72 20.31
C VAL A 38 2.63 5.51 19.41
N ALA A 39 3.13 4.40 19.91
CA ALA A 39 3.27 3.16 19.17
C ALA A 39 1.92 2.64 18.67
N HIS A 40 0.91 2.62 19.56
CA HIS A 40 -0.44 2.16 19.23
C HIS A 40 -1.02 2.93 18.03
N PHE A 41 -1.12 4.26 18.11
CA PHE A 41 -1.77 5.00 17.03
C PHE A 41 -0.95 5.01 15.74
N HIS A 42 0.37 4.85 15.78
CA HIS A 42 1.16 4.68 14.56
C HIS A 42 0.88 3.33 13.88
N TYR A 43 0.71 2.25 14.63
CA TYR A 43 0.32 0.97 14.05
C TYR A 43 -1.05 1.03 13.38
N VAL A 44 -2.03 1.69 14.00
CA VAL A 44 -3.39 1.76 13.46
C VAL A 44 -3.48 2.79 12.33
N MET A 45 -3.02 4.03 12.58
CA MET A 45 -3.21 5.13 11.63
C MET A 45 -2.11 5.23 10.58
N SER A 46 -0.84 5.35 10.98
CA SER A 46 0.24 5.55 10.02
C SER A 46 0.42 4.35 9.12
N LEU A 47 0.52 3.16 9.69
CA LEU A 47 0.71 1.94 8.90
C LEU A 47 -0.56 1.57 8.13
N GLY A 48 -1.72 1.66 8.78
CA GLY A 48 -3.00 1.41 8.13
C GLY A 48 -3.23 2.31 6.91
N SER A 49 -3.06 3.62 7.06
CA SER A 49 -3.24 4.57 5.97
C SER A 49 -2.20 4.40 4.86
N TYR A 50 -0.91 4.25 5.23
CA TYR A 50 0.16 4.07 4.26
C TYR A 50 -0.07 2.82 3.41
N ILE A 51 -0.32 1.68 4.05
CA ILE A 51 -0.54 0.41 3.35
C ILE A 51 -1.77 0.51 2.44
N SER A 52 -2.87 1.12 2.91
CA SER A 52 -4.08 1.30 2.11
C SER A 52 -3.82 2.12 0.86
N ILE A 53 -3.05 3.21 0.97
CA ILE A 53 -2.66 4.05 -0.18
C ILE A 53 -1.82 3.23 -1.17
N ILE A 54 -0.83 2.49 -0.70
CA ILE A 54 0.02 1.66 -1.58
C ILE A 54 -0.82 0.60 -2.31
N VAL A 55 -1.71 -0.10 -1.58
CA VAL A 55 -2.61 -1.11 -2.16
C VAL A 55 -3.49 -0.49 -3.24
N MET A 56 -4.05 0.69 -2.97
CA MET A 56 -4.88 1.41 -3.93
C MET A 56 -4.10 1.75 -5.21
N PHE A 57 -2.89 2.28 -5.08
CA PHE A 57 -2.03 2.54 -6.24
C PHE A 57 -1.70 1.27 -7.02
N ILE A 58 -1.30 0.20 -6.36
CA ILE A 58 -0.97 -1.08 -7.03
C ILE A 58 -2.16 -1.64 -7.77
N TRP A 59 -3.36 -1.54 -7.19
CA TRP A 59 -4.58 -2.09 -7.76
C TRP A 59 -5.09 -1.25 -8.94
N TRP A 60 -5.07 0.07 -8.81
CA TRP A 60 -5.66 0.96 -9.80
C TRP A 60 -4.67 1.46 -10.86
N TRP A 61 -3.37 1.30 -10.64
CA TRP A 61 -2.35 1.74 -11.58
C TRP A 61 -2.56 1.21 -13.00
N PRO A 62 -2.81 -0.10 -13.21
CA PRO A 62 -3.10 -0.65 -14.53
C PRO A 62 -4.35 -0.05 -15.17
N LEU A 63 -5.39 0.21 -14.37
CA LEU A 63 -6.66 0.77 -14.86
C LEU A 63 -6.51 2.23 -15.29
N ILE A 64 -5.70 3.01 -14.58
CA ILE A 64 -5.51 4.44 -14.87
C ILE A 64 -4.54 4.64 -16.02
N THR A 65 -3.44 3.89 -16.05
CA THR A 65 -2.32 4.14 -16.96
C THR A 65 -2.21 3.12 -18.11
N GLY A 66 -2.84 1.95 -17.98
CA GLY A 66 -2.62 0.83 -18.89
C GLY A 66 -1.28 0.10 -18.71
N LEU A 67 -0.50 0.48 -17.69
CA LEU A 67 0.83 -0.06 -17.45
C LEU A 67 0.83 -1.01 -16.25
N SER A 68 1.60 -2.08 -16.34
CA SER A 68 1.80 -3.02 -15.24
C SER A 68 2.98 -2.62 -14.36
N LEU A 69 2.85 -2.88 -13.06
CA LEU A 69 3.94 -2.72 -12.10
C LEU A 69 4.76 -4.00 -11.98
N ASN A 70 6.07 -3.87 -11.83
CA ASN A 70 6.97 -5.00 -11.65
C ASN A 70 6.71 -5.71 -10.31
N LYS A 71 6.21 -6.94 -10.39
CA LYS A 71 5.78 -7.74 -9.23
C LYS A 71 6.94 -8.03 -8.26
N CYS A 72 8.14 -8.25 -8.78
CA CYS A 72 9.32 -8.56 -7.97
C CYS A 72 9.74 -7.32 -7.16
N LEU A 73 9.81 -6.16 -7.79
CA LEU A 73 10.14 -4.91 -7.10
C LEU A 73 9.10 -4.55 -6.03
N LEU A 74 7.80 -4.78 -6.30
CA LEU A 74 6.74 -4.58 -5.32
C LEU A 74 6.85 -5.53 -4.11
N GLN A 75 7.26 -6.77 -4.32
CA GLN A 75 7.50 -7.70 -3.22
C GLN A 75 8.69 -7.25 -2.35
N CYS A 76 9.80 -6.86 -2.98
CA CYS A 76 10.96 -6.32 -2.27
C CYS A 76 10.58 -5.08 -1.47
N GLN A 77 9.83 -4.15 -2.08
CA GLN A 77 9.37 -2.93 -1.43
C GLN A 77 8.46 -3.23 -0.23
N CYS A 78 7.56 -4.21 -0.35
CA CYS A 78 6.71 -4.64 0.76
C CYS A 78 7.53 -5.17 1.95
N ILE A 79 8.54 -6.00 1.71
CA ILE A 79 9.40 -6.53 2.76
C ILE A 79 10.19 -5.42 3.45
N ILE A 80 10.82 -4.53 2.67
CA ILE A 80 11.61 -3.40 3.20
C ILE A 80 10.72 -2.48 4.04
N SER A 81 9.51 -2.16 3.57
CA SER A 81 8.55 -1.35 4.33
C SER A 81 8.19 -1.99 5.66
N ASN A 82 7.81 -3.27 5.65
CA ASN A 82 7.42 -3.98 6.88
C ASN A 82 8.57 -4.05 7.89
N VAL A 83 9.80 -4.31 7.43
CA VAL A 83 10.99 -4.29 8.30
C VAL A 83 11.20 -2.90 8.89
N GLY A 84 11.16 -1.84 8.08
CA GLY A 84 11.33 -0.47 8.54
C GLY A 84 10.30 -0.05 9.57
N PHE A 85 9.03 -0.33 9.32
CA PHE A 85 7.93 0.00 10.23
C PHE A 85 8.05 -0.71 11.58
N ASN A 86 8.32 -2.01 11.56
CA ASN A 86 8.47 -2.76 12.80
C ASN A 86 9.71 -2.33 13.58
N LEU A 87 10.83 -2.04 12.94
CA LEU A 87 12.00 -1.50 13.62
C LEU A 87 11.75 -0.11 14.20
N CYS A 88 10.93 0.70 13.56
CA CYS A 88 10.61 2.04 14.04
C CYS A 88 9.63 2.01 15.21
N PHE A 89 8.48 1.35 15.05
CA PHE A 89 7.36 1.50 15.98
C PHE A 89 7.23 0.38 17.01
N PHE A 90 7.72 -0.82 16.74
CA PHE A 90 7.63 -1.91 17.70
C PHE A 90 8.40 -1.62 19.01
N PRO A 91 9.66 -1.13 18.97
CA PRO A 91 10.40 -0.82 20.19
C PRO A 91 9.76 0.30 21.04
N MET A 92 8.94 1.15 20.43
CA MET A 92 8.23 2.22 21.15
C MET A 92 7.22 1.68 22.17
N HIS A 93 6.64 0.49 21.93
CA HIS A 93 5.80 -0.16 22.94
C HIS A 93 6.60 -0.49 24.22
N TYR A 94 7.82 -0.96 24.05
CA TYR A 94 8.71 -1.23 25.19
C TYR A 94 9.04 0.05 25.96
N PHE A 95 9.34 1.15 25.27
CA PHE A 95 9.55 2.45 25.92
C PHE A 95 8.36 2.87 26.78
N GLY A 96 7.14 2.71 26.24
CA GLY A 96 5.93 3.04 26.97
C GLY A 96 5.74 2.19 28.22
N LEU A 97 6.03 0.88 28.14
CA LEU A 97 6.00 -0.03 29.29
C LEU A 97 7.05 0.32 30.34
N CYS A 98 8.20 0.85 29.94
CA CYS A 98 9.22 1.37 30.86
C CYS A 98 8.86 2.75 31.45
N GLY A 99 7.72 3.34 31.05
CA GLY A 99 7.23 4.61 31.59
C GLY A 99 7.85 5.85 30.94
N LEU A 100 8.51 5.75 29.79
CA LEU A 100 9.02 6.92 29.08
C LEU A 100 7.85 7.81 28.63
N PRO A 101 7.74 9.06 29.14
CA PRO A 101 6.69 9.96 28.73
C PRO A 101 6.91 10.49 27.31
N ARG A 102 5.82 10.76 26.60
CA ARG A 102 5.89 11.46 25.29
C ARG A 102 6.15 12.95 25.50
N ARG A 103 6.57 13.65 24.45
CA ARG A 103 6.78 15.11 24.43
C ARG A 103 7.88 15.61 25.36
N VAL A 104 8.85 14.78 25.72
CA VAL A 104 10.02 15.18 26.47
C VAL A 104 11.19 15.47 25.54
N CYS A 105 11.97 16.51 25.84
CA CYS A 105 13.16 16.86 25.06
C CYS A 105 14.44 16.15 25.60
N ILE A 106 14.40 15.69 26.84
CA ILE A 106 15.54 15.03 27.49
C ILE A 106 15.03 13.72 28.11
N TYR A 107 15.76 12.65 27.88
CA TYR A 107 15.47 11.32 28.40
C TYR A 107 16.73 10.68 28.96
N GLU A 108 16.57 9.65 29.78
CA GLU A 108 17.68 8.93 30.39
C GLU A 108 18.54 8.20 29.34
N TYR A 109 19.83 8.19 29.52
CA TYR A 109 20.78 7.57 28.57
C TYR A 109 20.51 6.09 28.29
N SER A 110 19.92 5.39 29.25
CA SER A 110 19.48 3.98 29.10
C SER A 110 18.57 3.74 27.90
N TYR A 111 17.81 4.74 27.45
CA TYR A 111 16.90 4.66 26.28
C TYR A 111 17.57 4.96 24.94
N ASN A 112 18.82 5.40 24.94
CA ASN A 112 19.47 5.87 23.73
C ASN A 112 19.57 4.79 22.64
N TRP A 113 19.90 3.56 23.00
CA TRP A 113 20.05 2.46 22.05
C TRP A 113 18.74 2.15 21.29
N ILE A 114 17.58 2.22 21.95
CA ILE A 114 16.29 1.97 21.30
C ILE A 114 15.95 3.15 20.37
N ASN A 115 16.26 4.39 20.76
CA ASN A 115 16.09 5.54 19.87
C ASN A 115 16.91 5.40 18.59
N VAL A 116 18.11 4.87 18.67
CA VAL A 116 18.94 4.55 17.50
C VAL A 116 18.24 3.52 16.61
N VAL A 117 17.71 2.43 17.19
CA VAL A 117 16.96 1.41 16.43
C VAL A 117 15.73 2.02 15.73
N CYS A 118 14.94 2.83 16.45
CA CYS A 118 13.79 3.52 15.86
C CYS A 118 14.21 4.46 14.72
N THR A 119 15.33 5.17 14.86
CA THR A 119 15.87 6.05 13.83
C THR A 119 16.29 5.26 12.59
N VAL A 120 17.00 4.14 12.75
CA VAL A 120 17.34 3.25 11.64
C VAL A 120 16.08 2.74 10.94
N GLY A 121 15.05 2.32 11.70
CA GLY A 121 13.77 1.91 11.17
C GLY A 121 13.08 3.01 10.35
N SER A 122 13.13 4.26 10.81
CA SER A 122 12.55 5.40 10.09
C SER A 122 13.26 5.68 8.76
N PHE A 123 14.59 5.57 8.71
CA PHE A 123 15.35 5.70 7.45
C PHE A 123 15.02 4.59 6.47
N ILE A 124 14.89 3.35 6.93
CA ILE A 124 14.50 2.21 6.08
C ILE A 124 13.09 2.45 5.52
N SER A 125 12.16 2.94 6.34
CA SER A 125 10.79 3.26 5.91
C SER A 125 10.77 4.39 4.87
N ALA A 126 11.54 5.45 5.09
CA ALA A 126 11.66 6.55 4.14
C ALA A 126 12.26 6.08 2.80
N PHE A 127 13.31 5.27 2.85
CA PHE A 127 13.88 4.64 1.66
C PHE A 127 12.85 3.79 0.90
N SER A 128 12.03 3.01 1.61
CA SER A 128 10.96 2.22 1.00
C SER A 128 9.91 3.08 0.29
N GLY A 129 9.58 4.25 0.84
CA GLY A 129 8.70 5.22 0.20
C GLY A 129 9.29 5.76 -1.11
N CYS A 130 10.55 6.17 -1.11
CA CYS A 130 11.26 6.58 -2.32
C CYS A 130 11.38 5.44 -3.34
N PHE A 131 11.59 4.22 -2.88
CA PHE A 131 11.64 3.05 -3.74
C PHE A 131 10.30 2.76 -4.42
N PHE A 132 9.17 3.03 -3.75
CA PHE A 132 7.86 2.95 -4.39
C PHE A 132 7.70 3.95 -5.54
N VAL A 133 8.13 5.20 -5.32
CA VAL A 133 8.14 6.22 -6.40
C VAL A 133 9.00 5.78 -7.58
N PHE A 134 10.16 5.15 -7.30
CA PHE A 134 11.00 4.57 -8.35
C PHE A 134 10.28 3.46 -9.12
N ILE A 135 9.50 2.60 -8.47
CA ILE A 135 8.72 1.54 -9.14
C ILE A 135 7.67 2.14 -10.09
N LEU A 136 7.00 3.21 -9.68
CA LEU A 136 6.06 3.92 -10.55
C LEU A 136 6.78 4.54 -11.77
N TRP A 137 7.91 5.16 -11.54
CA TRP A 137 8.73 5.73 -12.62
C TRP A 137 9.24 4.66 -13.57
N GLU A 138 9.73 3.54 -13.06
CA GLU A 138 10.16 2.38 -13.87
C GLU A 138 9.05 1.87 -14.77
N SER A 139 7.83 1.74 -14.25
CA SER A 139 6.66 1.33 -15.01
C SER A 139 6.37 2.26 -16.20
N ILE A 140 6.54 3.57 -16.02
CA ILE A 140 6.31 4.57 -17.09
C ILE A 140 7.41 4.49 -18.16
N VAL A 141 8.68 4.38 -17.72
CA VAL A 141 9.83 4.38 -18.64
C VAL A 141 9.92 3.08 -19.43
N SER A 142 9.69 1.95 -18.79
CA SER A 142 9.76 0.62 -19.41
C SER A 142 8.55 0.32 -20.28
N LYS A 143 7.48 1.13 -20.18
CA LYS A 143 6.22 0.94 -20.93
C LYS A 143 5.73 -0.51 -20.84
N ASN A 144 5.76 -1.08 -19.66
CA ASN A 144 5.28 -2.44 -19.39
C ASN A 144 3.76 -2.47 -19.51
N GLU A 145 3.26 -2.63 -20.73
CA GLU A 145 1.84 -2.68 -20.99
C GLU A 145 1.20 -3.90 -20.33
N VAL A 146 -0.06 -3.75 -19.94
CA VAL A 146 -0.82 -4.85 -19.35
C VAL A 146 -1.15 -5.85 -20.46
N LEU A 147 -0.37 -6.93 -20.54
CA LEU A 147 -0.65 -8.05 -21.41
C LEU A 147 -1.54 -9.05 -20.66
N GLY A 148 -2.80 -9.14 -20.99
CA GLY A 148 -3.62 -10.20 -20.47
C GLY A 148 -5.13 -9.98 -20.58
N SER A 149 -5.82 -10.98 -21.06
CA SER A 149 -7.25 -11.17 -20.83
C SER A 149 -7.45 -11.39 -19.33
N TYR A 150 -8.13 -10.49 -18.68
CA TYR A 150 -8.55 -10.69 -17.28
C TYR A 150 -9.63 -11.77 -17.26
N ASN A 151 -9.23 -13.01 -16.95
CA ASN A 151 -10.13 -14.14 -16.72
C ASN A 151 -10.73 -14.09 -15.30
N SER A 152 -11.06 -12.90 -14.81
CA SER A 152 -11.63 -12.77 -13.49
C SER A 152 -13.11 -12.40 -13.58
N SER A 153 -13.87 -12.88 -12.62
CA SER A 153 -15.32 -12.65 -12.53
C SER A 153 -15.68 -11.31 -11.89
N GLY A 154 -14.70 -10.43 -11.63
CA GLY A 154 -14.92 -9.14 -11.00
C GLY A 154 -15.27 -8.05 -12.01
N LEU A 155 -16.23 -7.16 -11.67
CA LEU A 155 -16.61 -6.03 -12.52
C LEU A 155 -15.41 -5.13 -12.88
N VAL A 156 -14.48 -4.93 -11.94
CA VAL A 156 -13.27 -4.11 -12.13
C VAL A 156 -12.33 -4.71 -13.15
N ASP A 157 -12.27 -6.04 -13.23
CA ASP A 157 -11.41 -6.76 -14.14
C ASP A 157 -11.98 -6.82 -15.56
N CYS A 158 -13.26 -6.49 -15.72
CA CYS A 158 -13.93 -6.34 -17.01
C CYS A 158 -13.77 -4.94 -17.62
N LEU A 159 -13.21 -3.99 -16.88
CA LEU A 159 -12.97 -2.63 -17.38
C LEU A 159 -11.73 -2.59 -18.27
N MET A 160 -11.79 -1.71 -19.27
CA MET A 160 -10.62 -1.44 -20.10
C MET A 160 -9.49 -0.81 -19.29
N SER A 161 -8.27 -1.13 -19.66
CA SER A 161 -7.07 -0.53 -19.08
C SER A 161 -6.26 0.16 -20.21
N PRO A 162 -6.12 1.48 -20.23
CA PRO A 162 -6.76 2.45 -19.31
C PRO A 162 -8.28 2.57 -19.50
N VAL A 163 -8.98 3.03 -18.48
CA VAL A 163 -10.43 3.26 -18.56
C VAL A 163 -10.72 4.36 -19.58
N ALA A 164 -11.69 4.11 -20.47
CA ALA A 164 -12.09 5.08 -21.50
C ALA A 164 -12.66 6.37 -20.85
N CYS A 165 -12.47 7.50 -21.54
CA CYS A 165 -13.04 8.76 -21.12
C CYS A 165 -14.58 8.70 -21.14
N HIS A 166 -15.24 9.48 -20.26
CA HIS A 166 -16.68 9.45 -20.05
C HIS A 166 -17.50 9.69 -21.34
N ASN A 167 -17.00 10.51 -22.26
CA ASN A 167 -17.66 10.84 -23.51
C ASN A 167 -17.53 9.75 -24.58
N ASP A 168 -16.65 8.77 -24.36
CA ASP A 168 -16.34 7.73 -25.34
C ASP A 168 -17.22 6.49 -25.19
N TYR A 169 -17.99 6.39 -24.07
CA TYR A 169 -18.82 5.22 -23.79
C TYR A 169 -19.95 4.98 -24.80
N PHE A 170 -20.41 6.01 -25.49
CA PHE A 170 -21.48 5.88 -26.49
C PHE A 170 -21.04 5.33 -27.84
N CYS A 171 -19.74 5.21 -28.04
CA CYS A 171 -19.16 4.84 -29.35
C CYS A 171 -18.60 3.41 -29.39
N TYR A 172 -18.80 2.61 -28.36
CA TYR A 172 -18.23 1.28 -28.28
C TYR A 172 -19.25 0.17 -28.57
N THR A 173 -18.96 -0.67 -29.54
CA THR A 173 -19.61 -1.97 -29.72
C THR A 173 -18.70 -3.07 -29.22
N TYR A 174 -19.26 -3.99 -28.43
CA TYR A 174 -18.56 -5.20 -28.01
C TYR A 174 -18.64 -6.24 -29.12
N SER A 175 -17.49 -6.69 -29.63
CA SER A 175 -17.38 -7.93 -30.34
C SER A 175 -16.61 -8.94 -29.50
N VAL A 176 -17.26 -10.04 -29.19
CA VAL A 176 -16.62 -11.15 -28.45
C VAL A 176 -16.19 -12.18 -29.48
N ASP A 177 -14.90 -12.36 -29.63
CA ASP A 177 -14.39 -13.46 -30.44
C ASP A 177 -14.11 -14.65 -29.51
N TYR A 178 -15.01 -15.62 -29.54
CA TYR A 178 -14.93 -16.82 -28.69
C TYR A 178 -13.78 -17.76 -29.05
N THR A 179 -13.15 -17.58 -30.21
CA THR A 179 -12.09 -18.47 -30.69
C THR A 179 -10.76 -18.30 -29.93
N TYR A 180 -10.51 -17.13 -29.36
CA TYR A 180 -9.24 -16.83 -28.64
C TYR A 180 -9.40 -16.22 -27.26
N GLY A 181 -10.63 -16.06 -26.76
CA GLY A 181 -10.87 -15.47 -25.42
C GLY A 181 -10.46 -13.99 -25.30
N VAL A 182 -10.37 -13.30 -26.40
CA VAL A 182 -9.93 -11.90 -26.47
C VAL A 182 -11.13 -11.00 -26.71
N TYR A 183 -11.31 -10.01 -25.84
CA TYR A 183 -12.35 -9.00 -25.98
C TYR A 183 -11.82 -7.82 -26.78
N TYR A 184 -12.45 -7.54 -27.92
CA TYR A 184 -12.15 -6.36 -28.74
C TYR A 184 -13.26 -5.33 -28.55
N MET A 185 -12.86 -4.10 -28.24
CA MET A 185 -13.73 -2.95 -28.37
C MET A 185 -13.45 -2.22 -29.69
N ARG A 186 -14.47 -2.02 -30.49
CA ARG A 186 -14.36 -1.30 -31.75
C ARG A 186 -15.16 0.00 -31.67
N TRP A 187 -14.55 1.11 -32.05
CA TRP A 187 -15.25 2.36 -32.26
C TRP A 187 -16.19 2.23 -33.47
N VAL A 188 -17.41 2.76 -33.34
CA VAL A 188 -18.46 2.68 -34.38
C VAL A 188 -18.53 3.96 -35.21
N ASP A 189 -17.73 4.95 -34.94
CA ASP A 189 -17.69 6.15 -35.79
C ASP A 189 -16.57 6.08 -36.83
N ASP A 190 -16.75 6.79 -37.96
CA ASP A 190 -15.95 6.82 -39.20
C ASP A 190 -14.44 7.08 -39.00
N CYS A 191 -13.97 7.22 -37.82
CA CYS A 191 -12.55 7.24 -37.47
C CYS A 191 -12.10 5.82 -37.16
N THR A 192 -11.44 5.19 -38.07
CA THR A 192 -10.82 3.88 -38.02
C THR A 192 -9.74 3.72 -36.93
N TYR A 193 -10.11 3.86 -35.67
CA TYR A 193 -9.25 3.47 -34.56
C TYR A 193 -9.80 2.20 -33.94
N ALA A 194 -9.33 1.07 -34.48
CA ALA A 194 -9.41 -0.19 -33.76
C ALA A 194 -8.54 -0.06 -32.52
N PHE A 195 -9.12 0.22 -31.36
CA PHE A 195 -8.48 -0.09 -30.12
C PHE A 195 -8.46 -1.60 -30.00
N VAL A 196 -7.34 -2.19 -30.39
CA VAL A 196 -7.03 -3.55 -30.00
C VAL A 196 -6.86 -3.48 -28.49
N GLY A 197 -7.89 -3.88 -27.78
CA GLY A 197 -7.76 -4.16 -26.36
C GLY A 197 -6.78 -5.32 -26.27
N TRP A 198 -5.60 -5.01 -26.02
CA TRP A 198 -4.47 -5.75 -25.52
C TRP A 198 -4.42 -7.27 -25.70
N LEU A 199 -3.64 -7.67 -26.62
CA LEU A 199 -2.99 -8.99 -26.61
C LEU A 199 -2.12 -9.18 -25.39
#